data_037c951dead59bea1216b643a1d1782f
#
_entry.id   037c951dead59bea1216b643a1d1782f
#
_cell.length_a   1.000
_cell.length_b   1.000
_cell.length_c   1.000
_cell.angle_alpha   90.00
_cell.angle_beta   90.00
_cell.angle_gamma   90.00
#
_symmetry.space_group_name_H-M   'P 1'
#
loop_
_entity.id
_entity.type
_entity.pdbx_description
1 polymer ?
#
loop_
_entity_poly.entity_id
_entity_poly.type
_entity_poly.pdbx_seq_one_letter_code
_entity_poly.pdbx_strand_id
1 'polypeptide(L)'
;MINRYFLTLLVIALGATACSQQISNTTPSDAVNVYPTATVGVSMSATTTNDFFQDMYNAFKTTAEQQSSLTLLLDEADNDQERQYKQLDDMIAKGAKALVVNMVDVSQGTEFVQKYCNKNIPVVYINRNPGEKNIADCQNAYFVDGDANQAGVIQGLKILESWQKNPDWDKNKDGIIQYAILEGIPNHSGTMARTKWSIGTMQNYPTLQVPVHKIFQDYALFNKQRASDMVESWINDPNFTNVEVLLANNDNMAIGAIETLKQHNIKLPVFGIDAGEKAQELVKSGDMQATVFNDYDNQAKVALRMAANLATEKPVMEGIDYRLEYDTVLIPYQDIDVKNN
;
A
#
# COMPACT_ATOMS: atom_id res chain seq x y z
N MET A 1 -76.62 -48.04 10.75
CA MET A 1 -77.07 -47.05 9.79
C MET A 1 -75.92 -46.13 9.50
N ILE A 2 -75.34 -46.27 8.29
CA ILE A 2 -74.10 -45.66 7.82
C ILE A 2 -74.48 -44.46 7.01
N ASN A 3 -73.97 -43.31 7.40
CA ASN A 3 -74.16 -42.08 6.65
C ASN A 3 -72.79 -41.66 6.04
N ARG A 4 -72.70 -41.78 4.72
CA ARG A 4 -71.55 -41.33 3.90
C ARG A 4 -71.69 -39.84 3.57
N TYR A 5 -70.73 -39.05 3.96
CA TYR A 5 -70.58 -37.73 3.43
C TYR A 5 -69.49 -37.72 2.33
N PHE A 6 -69.89 -37.36 1.13
CA PHE A 6 -69.08 -37.11 -0.02
C PHE A 6 -68.37 -35.72 0.17
N LEU A 7 -67.07 -35.68 0.21
CA LEU A 7 -66.31 -34.52 0.24
C LEU A 7 -65.78 -34.20 -1.19
N THR A 8 -66.37 -33.21 -1.80
CA THR A 8 -65.93 -32.74 -3.14
C THR A 8 -64.68 -31.94 -2.99
N LEU A 9 -63.53 -32.42 -3.53
CA LEU A 9 -62.27 -31.64 -3.61
C LEU A 9 -62.38 -30.70 -4.78
N LEU A 10 -62.34 -29.39 -4.48
CA LEU A 10 -62.18 -28.32 -5.46
C LEU A 10 -60.68 -28.12 -5.69
N VAL A 11 -60.16 -28.51 -6.85
CA VAL A 11 -58.78 -28.26 -7.27
C VAL A 11 -58.72 -26.83 -7.83
N ILE A 12 -58.16 -25.90 -7.08
CA ILE A 12 -57.82 -24.57 -7.56
C ILE A 12 -56.43 -24.67 -8.21
N ALA A 13 -56.36 -24.60 -9.53
CA ALA A 13 -55.11 -24.46 -10.28
C ALA A 13 -54.62 -23.02 -10.15
N LEU A 14 -53.66 -22.80 -9.26
CA LEU A 14 -52.87 -21.54 -9.24
C LEU A 14 -51.86 -21.57 -10.40
N GLY A 15 -52.16 -20.83 -11.45
CA GLY A 15 -51.20 -20.54 -12.49
C GLY A 15 -50.05 -19.71 -11.96
N ALA A 16 -48.90 -20.34 -11.71
CA ALA A 16 -47.65 -19.65 -11.44
C ALA A 16 -47.11 -19.09 -12.77
N THR A 17 -47.38 -17.86 -13.06
CA THR A 17 -46.62 -17.09 -14.06
C THR A 17 -45.21 -16.90 -13.53
N ALA A 18 -44.28 -17.77 -13.92
CA ALA A 18 -42.86 -17.59 -13.70
C ALA A 18 -42.42 -16.39 -14.53
N CYS A 19 -42.32 -15.21 -13.90
CA CYS A 19 -41.51 -14.14 -14.43
C CYS A 19 -40.07 -14.61 -14.40
N SER A 20 -39.55 -15.11 -15.53
CA SER A 20 -38.12 -15.27 -15.73
C SER A 20 -37.50 -13.88 -15.82
N GLN A 21 -37.07 -13.36 -14.69
CA GLN A 21 -36.06 -12.29 -14.72
C GLN A 21 -34.81 -12.91 -15.35
N GLN A 22 -34.58 -12.60 -16.62
CA GLN A 22 -33.26 -12.70 -17.20
C GLN A 22 -32.36 -11.83 -16.33
N ILE A 23 -31.57 -12.47 -15.47
CA ILE A 23 -30.36 -11.86 -14.92
C ILE A 23 -29.47 -11.65 -16.14
N SER A 24 -29.55 -10.47 -16.73
CA SER A 24 -28.52 -10.02 -17.62
C SER A 24 -27.22 -10.03 -16.81
N ASN A 25 -26.37 -11.02 -17.07
CA ASN A 25 -24.96 -10.95 -16.76
C ASN A 25 -24.40 -9.80 -17.62
N THR A 26 -24.67 -8.57 -17.23
CA THR A 26 -23.80 -7.47 -17.56
C THR A 26 -22.55 -7.73 -16.72
N THR A 27 -21.51 -8.33 -17.32
CA THR A 27 -20.15 -8.00 -16.99
C THR A 27 -20.13 -6.53 -16.61
N PRO A 28 -19.45 -6.11 -15.53
CA PRO A 28 -19.24 -4.70 -15.29
C PRO A 28 -18.73 -4.13 -16.61
N SER A 29 -19.56 -3.34 -17.28
CA SER A 29 -19.11 -2.62 -18.44
C SER A 29 -17.90 -1.86 -17.93
N ASP A 30 -16.80 -1.92 -18.68
CA ASP A 30 -15.78 -0.90 -18.73
C ASP A 30 -16.46 0.43 -19.10
N ALA A 31 -17.25 0.98 -18.19
CA ALA A 31 -17.60 2.36 -18.18
C ALA A 31 -16.25 3.05 -18.08
N VAL A 32 -15.73 3.46 -19.23
CA VAL A 32 -14.52 4.26 -19.36
C VAL A 32 -14.68 5.34 -18.30
N ASN A 33 -13.91 5.22 -17.22
CA ASN A 33 -14.01 6.09 -16.06
C ASN A 33 -13.35 7.41 -16.46
N VAL A 34 -14.08 8.19 -17.31
CA VAL A 34 -13.59 9.40 -17.95
C VAL A 34 -13.36 10.44 -16.86
N TYR A 35 -12.12 10.86 -16.74
CA TYR A 35 -11.75 11.95 -15.84
C TYR A 35 -12.35 13.28 -16.32
N PRO A 36 -12.64 14.23 -15.43
CA PRO A 36 -12.98 15.58 -15.83
C PRO A 36 -11.85 16.22 -16.63
N THR A 37 -12.21 17.14 -17.54
CA THR A 37 -11.19 17.92 -18.29
C THR A 37 -10.47 18.86 -17.35
N ALA A 38 -9.24 18.53 -17.01
CA ALA A 38 -8.47 19.27 -16.00
C ALA A 38 -6.96 19.24 -16.31
N THR A 39 -6.25 20.26 -15.81
CA THR A 39 -4.79 20.25 -15.70
C THR A 39 -4.41 20.01 -14.24
N VAL A 40 -3.71 18.92 -13.98
CA VAL A 40 -3.25 18.50 -12.63
C VAL A 40 -1.74 18.48 -12.59
N GLY A 41 -1.17 19.09 -11.55
CA GLY A 41 0.26 19.01 -11.26
C GLY A 41 0.55 17.84 -10.31
N VAL A 42 1.57 17.04 -10.58
CA VAL A 42 2.04 15.95 -9.72
C VAL A 42 3.53 16.14 -9.44
N SER A 43 3.90 16.23 -8.17
CA SER A 43 5.31 16.29 -7.75
C SER A 43 5.62 15.12 -6.81
N MET A 44 6.56 14.28 -7.26
CA MET A 44 7.12 13.17 -6.47
C MET A 44 8.38 13.64 -5.75
N SER A 45 8.63 13.09 -4.55
CA SER A 45 9.82 13.43 -3.76
C SER A 45 11.13 12.96 -4.43
N ALA A 46 11.16 11.71 -4.86
CA ALA A 46 12.23 11.10 -5.66
C ALA A 46 11.75 9.79 -6.27
N THR A 47 12.32 9.42 -7.41
CA THR A 47 12.03 8.15 -8.09
C THR A 47 13.22 7.21 -8.09
N THR A 48 14.44 7.74 -8.04
CA THR A 48 15.68 6.97 -8.22
C THR A 48 16.16 6.21 -6.98
N THR A 49 15.64 6.54 -5.81
CA THR A 49 16.08 5.98 -4.52
C THR A 49 15.16 4.89 -3.98
N ASN A 50 13.99 4.70 -4.59
CA ASN A 50 12.98 3.76 -4.12
C ASN A 50 12.12 3.26 -5.30
N ASP A 51 12.20 1.97 -5.59
CA ASP A 51 11.47 1.32 -6.70
C ASP A 51 9.96 1.57 -6.61
N PHE A 52 9.37 1.55 -5.42
CA PHE A 52 7.95 1.86 -5.21
C PHE A 52 7.57 3.27 -5.72
N PHE A 53 8.43 4.28 -5.51
CA PHE A 53 8.15 5.63 -6.02
C PHE A 53 8.34 5.72 -7.52
N GLN A 54 9.26 4.96 -8.09
CA GLN A 54 9.40 4.85 -9.55
C GLN A 54 8.15 4.21 -10.17
N ASP A 55 7.64 3.14 -9.57
CA ASP A 55 6.41 2.47 -10.02
C ASP A 55 5.20 3.40 -9.92
N MET A 56 5.06 4.14 -8.81
CA MET A 56 4.00 5.15 -8.64
C MET A 56 4.10 6.29 -9.66
N TYR A 57 5.31 6.77 -9.95
CA TYR A 57 5.55 7.78 -11.00
C TYR A 57 5.08 7.28 -12.38
N ASN A 58 5.44 6.03 -12.71
CA ASN A 58 5.00 5.39 -13.96
C ASN A 58 3.48 5.20 -13.98
N ALA A 59 2.86 4.84 -12.86
CA ALA A 59 1.41 4.71 -12.75
C ALA A 59 0.69 6.04 -13.00
N PHE A 60 1.19 7.17 -12.48
CA PHE A 60 0.66 8.50 -12.80
C PHE A 60 0.71 8.77 -14.30
N LYS A 61 1.85 8.52 -14.93
CA LYS A 61 2.05 8.73 -16.36
C LYS A 61 1.09 7.88 -17.19
N THR A 62 1.06 6.58 -16.94
CA THR A 62 0.21 5.62 -17.64
C THR A 62 -1.28 5.96 -17.49
N THR A 63 -1.70 6.33 -16.27
CA THR A 63 -3.09 6.72 -16.01
C THR A 63 -3.48 7.96 -16.83
N ALA A 64 -2.61 8.97 -16.88
CA ALA A 64 -2.89 10.18 -17.65
C ALA A 64 -2.91 9.92 -19.16
N GLU A 65 -2.02 9.07 -19.70
CA GLU A 65 -2.00 8.67 -21.11
C GLU A 65 -3.31 7.98 -21.53
N GLN A 66 -3.96 7.27 -20.62
CA GLN A 66 -5.26 6.62 -20.86
C GLN A 66 -6.45 7.58 -20.74
N GLN A 67 -6.25 8.82 -20.30
CA GLN A 67 -7.30 9.81 -20.03
C GLN A 67 -7.12 11.06 -20.88
N SER A 68 -7.66 11.07 -22.11
CA SER A 68 -7.51 12.19 -23.05
C SER A 68 -8.03 13.55 -22.55
N SER A 69 -8.87 13.55 -21.51
CA SER A 69 -9.39 14.75 -20.86
C SER A 69 -8.46 15.33 -19.78
N LEU A 70 -7.39 14.59 -19.38
CA LEU A 70 -6.49 14.99 -18.32
C LEU A 70 -5.16 15.50 -18.90
N THR A 71 -4.78 16.72 -18.56
CA THR A 71 -3.43 17.23 -18.79
C THR A 71 -2.61 17.05 -17.53
N LEU A 72 -1.60 16.19 -17.58
CA LEU A 72 -0.69 15.92 -16.47
C LEU A 72 0.59 16.75 -16.60
N LEU A 73 0.93 17.49 -15.55
CA LEU A 73 2.26 18.10 -15.35
C LEU A 73 2.96 17.29 -14.27
N LEU A 74 3.91 16.45 -14.63
CA LEU A 74 4.55 15.47 -13.73
C LEU A 74 6.05 15.74 -13.63
N ASP A 75 6.53 15.94 -12.40
CA ASP A 75 7.95 16.14 -12.09
C ASP A 75 8.35 15.37 -10.82
N GLU A 76 9.67 15.23 -10.62
CA GLU A 76 10.24 14.70 -9.39
C GLU A 76 11.29 15.64 -8.80
N ALA A 77 11.37 15.71 -7.48
CA ALA A 77 12.12 16.72 -6.77
C ALA A 77 13.56 16.31 -6.37
N ASP A 78 13.95 15.04 -6.60
CA ASP A 78 15.25 14.48 -6.23
C ASP A 78 15.61 14.70 -4.73
N ASN A 79 14.60 14.57 -3.86
CA ASN A 79 14.67 14.86 -2.43
C ASN A 79 15.08 16.30 -2.05
N ASP A 80 14.91 17.25 -2.95
CA ASP A 80 15.16 18.66 -2.71
C ASP A 80 13.83 19.42 -2.51
N GLN A 81 13.59 19.92 -1.29
CA GLN A 81 12.35 20.61 -0.92
C GLN A 81 12.17 21.94 -1.68
N GLU A 82 13.24 22.70 -1.89
CA GLU A 82 13.18 23.98 -2.63
C GLU A 82 12.87 23.72 -4.11
N ARG A 83 13.46 22.69 -4.68
CA ARG A 83 13.14 22.22 -6.02
C ARG A 83 11.67 21.81 -6.12
N GLN A 84 11.12 21.09 -5.11
CA GLN A 84 9.72 20.73 -5.08
C GLN A 84 8.81 21.95 -5.08
N TYR A 85 9.08 22.94 -4.24
CA TYR A 85 8.30 24.19 -4.22
C TYR A 85 8.33 24.90 -5.57
N LYS A 86 9.50 25.02 -6.20
CA LYS A 86 9.63 25.65 -7.51
C LYS A 86 8.83 24.90 -8.59
N GLN A 87 8.91 23.56 -8.63
CA GLN A 87 8.16 22.76 -9.58
C GLN A 87 6.64 22.97 -9.43
N LEU A 88 6.14 22.97 -8.20
CA LEU A 88 4.72 23.19 -7.93
C LEU A 88 4.26 24.59 -8.33
N ASP A 89 5.05 25.63 -8.04
CA ASP A 89 4.75 27.00 -8.48
C ASP A 89 4.77 27.11 -10.03
N ASP A 90 5.73 26.45 -10.71
CA ASP A 90 5.79 26.37 -12.18
C ASP A 90 4.58 25.60 -12.76
N MET A 91 4.12 24.52 -12.13
CA MET A 91 2.92 23.78 -12.54
C MET A 91 1.65 24.65 -12.44
N ILE A 92 1.51 25.40 -11.34
CA ILE A 92 0.42 26.36 -11.17
C ILE A 92 0.45 27.43 -12.26
N ALA A 93 1.63 28.00 -12.54
CA ALA A 93 1.82 28.99 -13.62
C ALA A 93 1.48 28.44 -15.00
N LYS A 94 1.68 27.14 -15.24
CA LYS A 94 1.30 26.41 -16.46
C LYS A 94 -0.19 26.01 -16.51
N GLY A 95 -0.95 26.36 -15.48
CA GLY A 95 -2.41 26.17 -15.47
C GLY A 95 -2.91 24.98 -14.65
N ALA A 96 -2.06 24.34 -13.84
CA ALA A 96 -2.54 23.33 -12.90
C ALA A 96 -3.56 23.96 -11.93
N LYS A 97 -4.73 23.30 -11.80
CA LYS A 97 -5.83 23.74 -10.93
C LYS A 97 -5.93 22.94 -9.64
N ALA A 98 -5.23 21.83 -9.55
CA ALA A 98 -5.05 21.03 -8.36
C ALA A 98 -3.67 20.34 -8.40
N LEU A 99 -3.17 19.96 -7.24
CA LEU A 99 -1.85 19.33 -7.08
C LEU A 99 -2.01 17.95 -6.44
N VAL A 100 -1.16 17.00 -6.86
CA VAL A 100 -0.89 15.76 -6.13
C VAL A 100 0.57 15.83 -5.66
N VAL A 101 0.82 15.60 -4.37
CA VAL A 101 2.15 15.83 -3.80
C VAL A 101 2.60 14.66 -2.93
N ASN A 102 3.68 14.01 -3.34
CA ASN A 102 4.47 13.17 -2.45
C ASN A 102 5.58 14.05 -1.85
N MET A 103 5.39 14.48 -0.61
CA MET A 103 6.27 15.49 0.01
C MET A 103 7.71 15.03 0.15
N VAL A 104 8.66 15.91 -0.10
CA VAL A 104 10.08 15.69 0.20
C VAL A 104 10.29 15.68 1.72
N ASP A 105 9.84 16.72 2.40
CA ASP A 105 9.96 16.87 3.85
C ASP A 105 8.60 17.11 4.49
N VAL A 106 8.07 16.09 5.19
CA VAL A 106 6.78 16.17 5.88
C VAL A 106 6.79 17.14 7.07
N SER A 107 7.96 17.50 7.61
CA SER A 107 8.07 18.51 8.66
C SER A 107 7.68 19.91 8.17
N GLN A 108 7.74 20.16 6.86
CA GLN A 108 7.31 21.38 6.19
C GLN A 108 5.78 21.44 5.95
N GLY A 109 5.01 20.48 6.47
CA GLY A 109 3.57 20.38 6.23
C GLY A 109 2.81 21.68 6.52
N THR A 110 3.13 22.36 7.62
CA THR A 110 2.50 23.65 7.99
C THR A 110 2.82 24.75 6.97
N GLU A 111 4.07 24.88 6.56
CA GLU A 111 4.48 25.87 5.55
C GLU A 111 3.83 25.57 4.19
N PHE A 112 3.79 24.29 3.83
CA PHE A 112 3.19 23.84 2.58
C PHE A 112 1.70 24.20 2.52
N VAL A 113 0.94 23.91 3.58
CA VAL A 113 -0.48 24.27 3.69
C VAL A 113 -0.67 25.77 3.58
N GLN A 114 0.12 26.58 4.31
CA GLN A 114 0.04 28.04 4.23
C GLN A 114 0.31 28.55 2.82
N LYS A 115 1.26 27.95 2.12
CA LYS A 115 1.66 28.38 0.78
C LYS A 115 0.60 28.13 -0.28
N TYR A 116 -0.04 26.97 -0.28
CA TYR A 116 -0.95 26.53 -1.34
C TYR A 116 -2.43 26.65 -0.92
N CYS A 117 -2.79 26.30 0.30
CA CYS A 117 -4.14 26.42 0.81
C CYS A 117 -4.64 27.86 0.79
N ASN A 118 -3.81 28.80 1.23
CA ASN A 118 -4.15 30.24 1.19
C ASN A 118 -4.36 30.79 -0.22
N LYS A 119 -3.89 30.10 -1.24
CA LYS A 119 -4.12 30.42 -2.65
C LYS A 119 -5.34 29.71 -3.25
N ASN A 120 -6.11 28.98 -2.42
CA ASN A 120 -7.22 28.12 -2.84
C ASN A 120 -6.82 27.08 -3.89
N ILE A 121 -5.60 26.57 -3.83
CA ILE A 121 -5.14 25.46 -4.67
C ILE A 121 -5.40 24.15 -3.93
N PRO A 122 -6.31 23.29 -4.43
CA PRO A 122 -6.55 21.98 -3.85
C PRO A 122 -5.31 21.10 -3.91
N VAL A 123 -5.05 20.33 -2.84
CA VAL A 123 -3.89 19.44 -2.76
C VAL A 123 -4.33 18.04 -2.30
N VAL A 124 -3.94 17.03 -3.05
CA VAL A 124 -4.02 15.64 -2.64
C VAL A 124 -2.61 15.17 -2.30
N TYR A 125 -2.34 14.98 -1.02
CA TYR A 125 -1.08 14.38 -0.60
C TYR A 125 -1.11 12.87 -0.85
N ILE A 126 0.03 12.27 -1.20
CA ILE A 126 0.12 10.85 -1.45
C ILE A 126 1.31 10.23 -0.72
N ASN A 127 1.07 9.11 -0.03
CA ASN A 127 2.06 8.29 0.69
C ASN A 127 2.79 8.98 1.84
N ARG A 128 3.13 10.27 1.73
CA ARG A 128 3.81 11.05 2.78
C ARG A 128 2.85 12.07 3.38
N ASN A 129 2.37 11.77 4.60
CA ASN A 129 1.37 12.57 5.31
C ASN A 129 1.99 13.86 5.86
N PRO A 130 1.47 15.05 5.49
CA PRO A 130 1.95 16.33 6.01
C PRO A 130 1.57 16.58 7.48
N GLY A 131 0.82 15.66 8.08
CA GLY A 131 0.22 15.75 9.41
C GLY A 131 -1.28 15.99 9.34
N GLU A 132 -2.04 15.23 10.11
CA GLU A 132 -3.53 15.27 10.13
C GLU A 132 -4.06 16.69 10.36
N LYS A 133 -3.45 17.44 11.30
CA LYS A 133 -3.82 18.82 11.56
C LYS A 133 -3.65 19.72 10.32
N ASN A 134 -2.58 19.55 9.57
CA ASN A 134 -2.32 20.36 8.38
C ASN A 134 -3.31 20.05 7.25
N ILE A 135 -3.80 18.82 7.15
CA ILE A 135 -4.87 18.44 6.23
C ILE A 135 -6.18 19.08 6.69
N ALA A 136 -6.55 18.93 7.97
CA ALA A 136 -7.79 19.46 8.53
C ALA A 136 -7.87 21.00 8.50
N ASP A 137 -6.75 21.69 8.61
CA ASP A 137 -6.68 23.16 8.53
C ASP A 137 -6.86 23.71 7.10
N CYS A 138 -6.91 22.84 6.08
CA CYS A 138 -7.05 23.21 4.68
C CYS A 138 -8.31 22.60 4.05
N GLN A 139 -9.28 23.40 3.69
CA GLN A 139 -10.60 22.96 3.22
C GLN A 139 -10.56 22.00 2.02
N ASN A 140 -9.52 22.05 1.17
CA ASN A 140 -9.38 21.25 -0.03
C ASN A 140 -8.05 20.46 -0.02
N ALA A 141 -7.66 19.96 1.16
CA ALA A 141 -6.52 19.07 1.33
C ALA A 141 -7.00 17.65 1.67
N TYR A 142 -6.45 16.67 0.99
CA TYR A 142 -6.76 15.25 1.16
C TYR A 142 -5.49 14.42 1.17
N PHE A 143 -5.61 13.19 1.69
CA PHE A 143 -4.49 12.26 1.72
C PHE A 143 -4.88 10.90 1.12
N VAL A 144 -4.01 10.32 0.32
CA VAL A 144 -4.14 8.98 -0.25
C VAL A 144 -2.91 8.16 0.14
N ASP A 145 -3.13 6.98 0.72
CA ASP A 145 -2.04 6.07 1.08
C ASP A 145 -2.52 4.61 1.03
N GLY A 146 -1.59 3.67 1.16
CA GLY A 146 -1.91 2.27 1.42
C GLY A 146 -2.28 2.04 2.90
N ASP A 147 -3.17 1.07 3.19
CA ASP A 147 -3.46 0.67 4.58
C ASP A 147 -2.28 -0.09 5.19
N ALA A 148 -1.35 0.63 5.77
CA ALA A 148 -0.15 0.06 6.38
C ALA A 148 -0.44 -0.89 7.57
N ASN A 149 -1.61 -0.79 8.22
CA ASN A 149 -2.03 -1.75 9.23
C ASN A 149 -2.28 -3.11 8.58
N GLN A 150 -3.04 -3.11 7.48
CA GLN A 150 -3.33 -4.33 6.72
C GLN A 150 -2.04 -4.95 6.16
N ALA A 151 -1.09 -4.14 5.67
CA ALA A 151 0.22 -4.62 5.21
C ALA A 151 0.92 -5.46 6.28
N GLY A 152 0.98 -4.94 7.52
CA GLY A 152 1.57 -5.66 8.64
C GLY A 152 0.82 -6.95 8.97
N VAL A 153 -0.53 -6.92 8.97
CA VAL A 153 -1.34 -8.13 9.20
C VAL A 153 -1.02 -9.19 8.16
N ILE A 154 -1.02 -8.85 6.87
CA ILE A 154 -0.72 -9.80 5.79
C ILE A 154 0.70 -10.35 5.92
N GLN A 155 1.70 -9.50 6.19
CA GLN A 155 3.08 -9.95 6.39
C GLN A 155 3.17 -10.94 7.57
N GLY A 156 2.55 -10.62 8.71
CA GLY A 156 2.51 -11.51 9.87
C GLY A 156 1.87 -12.87 9.56
N LEU A 157 0.77 -12.89 8.79
CA LEU A 157 0.13 -14.13 8.34
C LEU A 157 1.04 -14.94 7.43
N LYS A 158 1.70 -14.31 6.45
CA LYS A 158 2.66 -15.00 5.57
C LYS A 158 3.81 -15.63 6.33
N ILE A 159 4.29 -14.97 7.40
CA ILE A 159 5.31 -15.52 8.29
C ILE A 159 4.79 -16.75 9.02
N LEU A 160 3.61 -16.66 9.65
CA LEU A 160 3.01 -17.77 10.40
C LEU A 160 2.73 -18.99 9.51
N GLU A 161 2.13 -18.78 8.34
CA GLU A 161 1.86 -19.86 7.38
C GLU A 161 3.14 -20.52 6.88
N SER A 162 4.18 -19.71 6.64
CA SER A 162 5.48 -20.23 6.20
C SER A 162 6.19 -20.98 7.32
N TRP A 163 6.12 -20.49 8.56
CA TRP A 163 6.67 -21.15 9.74
C TRP A 163 6.07 -22.53 9.95
N GLN A 164 4.74 -22.65 9.87
CA GLN A 164 4.08 -23.96 9.98
C GLN A 164 4.47 -24.97 8.90
N LYS A 165 4.74 -24.48 7.69
CA LYS A 165 5.16 -25.33 6.56
C LYS A 165 6.63 -25.74 6.63
N ASN A 166 7.44 -25.06 7.45
CA ASN A 166 8.89 -25.25 7.53
C ASN A 166 9.35 -25.42 8.99
N PRO A 167 9.02 -26.55 9.65
CA PRO A 167 9.36 -26.78 11.06
C PRO A 167 10.88 -26.77 11.35
N ASP A 168 11.70 -26.95 10.33
CA ASP A 168 13.16 -26.86 10.46
C ASP A 168 13.68 -25.41 10.63
N TRP A 169 12.84 -24.40 10.49
CA TRP A 169 13.20 -23.01 10.78
C TRP A 169 13.36 -22.77 12.29
N ASP A 170 12.63 -23.49 13.11
CA ASP A 170 12.80 -23.55 14.57
C ASP A 170 14.08 -24.32 14.90
N LYS A 171 15.22 -23.60 14.88
CA LYS A 171 16.56 -24.17 15.00
C LYS A 171 16.83 -24.80 16.36
N ASN A 172 16.31 -24.18 17.41
CA ASN A 172 16.49 -24.62 18.80
C ASN A 172 15.33 -25.47 19.32
N LYS A 173 14.23 -25.61 18.55
CA LYS A 173 13.02 -26.38 18.84
C LYS A 173 12.28 -25.93 20.10
N ASP A 174 12.26 -24.62 20.36
CA ASP A 174 11.56 -24.03 21.49
C ASP A 174 10.12 -23.57 21.18
N GLY A 175 9.73 -23.62 19.89
CA GLY A 175 8.43 -23.17 19.41
C GLY A 175 8.24 -21.65 19.42
N ILE A 176 9.32 -20.89 19.45
CA ILE A 176 9.34 -19.42 19.44
C ILE A 176 9.98 -18.96 18.13
N ILE A 177 9.45 -17.94 17.49
CA ILE A 177 10.10 -17.33 16.33
C ILE A 177 11.11 -16.29 16.80
N GLN A 178 12.41 -16.60 16.68
CA GLN A 178 13.48 -15.65 16.91
C GLN A 178 13.69 -14.79 15.66
N TYR A 179 13.35 -13.49 15.75
CA TYR A 179 13.35 -12.63 14.57
C TYR A 179 14.32 -11.46 14.64
N ALA A 180 14.76 -11.02 13.46
CA ALA A 180 15.36 -9.72 13.22
C ALA A 180 14.41 -8.84 12.41
N ILE A 181 14.39 -7.53 12.65
CA ILE A 181 13.54 -6.60 11.90
C ILE A 181 14.31 -5.36 11.45
N LEU A 182 14.17 -5.06 10.14
CA LEU A 182 14.60 -3.81 9.52
C LEU A 182 13.41 -2.86 9.41
N GLU A 183 13.47 -1.78 10.16
CA GLU A 183 12.40 -0.77 10.18
C GLU A 183 12.69 0.39 9.23
N GLY A 184 11.61 1.05 8.78
CA GLY A 184 11.69 2.25 7.95
C GLY A 184 12.20 3.48 8.73
N ILE A 185 11.60 4.65 8.47
CA ILE A 185 11.94 5.91 9.15
C ILE A 185 11.29 5.94 10.54
N PRO A 186 12.02 6.32 11.61
CA PRO A 186 11.45 6.50 12.94
C PRO A 186 10.24 7.45 12.94
N ASN A 187 9.21 7.13 13.70
CA ASN A 187 7.96 7.89 13.82
C ASN A 187 7.14 8.03 12.51
N HIS A 188 7.54 7.40 11.44
CA HIS A 188 6.74 7.33 10.23
C HIS A 188 5.55 6.38 10.44
N SER A 189 4.33 6.83 10.08
CA SER A 189 3.09 6.05 10.31
C SER A 189 3.14 4.64 9.71
N GLY A 190 3.61 4.51 8.47
CA GLY A 190 3.78 3.22 7.81
C GLY A 190 4.79 2.31 8.51
N THR A 191 5.92 2.85 9.00
CA THR A 191 6.91 2.08 9.77
C THR A 191 6.27 1.50 11.04
N MET A 192 5.63 2.37 11.82
CA MET A 192 5.02 1.97 13.09
C MET A 192 3.89 0.96 12.88
N ALA A 193 3.05 1.18 11.87
CA ALA A 193 1.94 0.30 11.56
C ALA A 193 2.41 -1.07 11.08
N ARG A 194 3.30 -1.12 10.08
CA ARG A 194 3.84 -2.38 9.54
C ARG A 194 4.52 -3.20 10.62
N THR A 195 5.39 -2.59 11.43
CA THR A 195 6.07 -3.28 12.56
C THR A 195 5.07 -3.80 13.58
N LYS A 196 4.19 -2.91 14.09
CA LYS A 196 3.21 -3.27 15.13
C LYS A 196 2.32 -4.43 14.69
N TRP A 197 1.77 -4.35 13.49
CA TRP A 197 0.78 -5.31 13.04
C TRP A 197 1.41 -6.62 12.55
N SER A 198 2.62 -6.62 11.99
CA SER A 198 3.33 -7.89 11.67
C SER A 198 3.60 -8.70 12.94
N ILE A 199 4.19 -8.05 13.95
CA ILE A 199 4.50 -8.71 15.23
C ILE A 199 3.21 -9.07 15.98
N GLY A 200 2.25 -8.15 16.04
CA GLY A 200 0.97 -8.36 16.72
C GLY A 200 0.19 -9.52 16.10
N THR A 201 0.24 -9.69 14.79
CA THR A 201 -0.42 -10.81 14.09
C THR A 201 0.26 -12.13 14.45
N MET A 202 1.60 -12.20 14.41
CA MET A 202 2.30 -13.43 14.79
C MET A 202 1.94 -13.87 16.21
N GLN A 203 1.83 -12.93 17.16
CA GLN A 203 1.57 -13.23 18.56
C GLN A 203 0.11 -13.54 18.89
N ASN A 204 -0.85 -13.00 18.12
CA ASN A 204 -2.26 -12.98 18.55
C ASN A 204 -3.25 -13.56 17.54
N TYR A 205 -2.81 -14.03 16.36
CA TYR A 205 -3.75 -14.60 15.39
C TYR A 205 -4.33 -15.91 15.92
N PRO A 206 -5.68 -16.05 16.09
CA PRO A 206 -6.27 -17.03 16.99
C PRO A 206 -5.92 -18.50 16.73
N THR A 207 -5.61 -18.87 15.49
CA THR A 207 -5.37 -20.29 15.11
C THR A 207 -3.92 -20.58 14.74
N LEU A 208 -3.09 -19.56 14.54
CA LEU A 208 -1.72 -19.69 14.02
C LEU A 208 -0.69 -19.05 14.93
N GLN A 209 -1.10 -18.37 15.99
CA GLN A 209 -0.22 -17.60 16.88
C GLN A 209 0.98 -18.42 17.37
N VAL A 210 2.14 -17.79 17.32
CA VAL A 210 3.40 -18.32 17.83
C VAL A 210 4.07 -17.25 18.69
N PRO A 211 4.63 -17.60 19.87
CA PRO A 211 5.46 -16.65 20.62
C PRO A 211 6.61 -16.15 19.75
N VAL A 212 6.96 -14.88 19.90
CA VAL A 212 8.06 -14.29 19.15
C VAL A 212 9.08 -13.66 20.07
N HIS A 213 10.36 -13.75 19.71
CA HIS A 213 11.45 -13.12 20.44
C HIS A 213 12.35 -12.34 19.50
N LYS A 214 12.48 -11.03 19.78
CA LYS A 214 13.29 -10.14 18.95
C LYS A 214 14.76 -10.26 19.31
N ILE A 215 15.60 -10.58 18.32
CA ILE A 215 17.06 -10.62 18.46
C ILE A 215 17.68 -9.28 18.01
N PHE A 216 17.30 -8.78 16.83
CA PHE A 216 17.78 -7.50 16.28
C PHE A 216 16.65 -6.61 15.80
N GLN A 217 16.89 -5.31 15.89
CA GLN A 217 16.00 -4.26 15.35
C GLN A 217 16.81 -3.01 15.05
N ASP A 218 16.74 -2.52 13.82
CA ASP A 218 17.37 -1.26 13.42
C ASP A 218 16.55 -0.50 12.39
N TYR A 219 16.74 0.83 12.32
CA TYR A 219 16.08 1.70 11.37
C TYR A 219 16.93 1.88 10.10
N ALA A 220 16.64 1.11 9.06
CA ALA A 220 17.32 1.20 7.78
C ALA A 220 16.72 2.26 6.83
N LEU A 221 15.73 3.05 7.28
CA LEU A 221 15.17 4.23 6.62
C LEU A 221 14.62 3.97 5.21
N PHE A 222 14.04 2.80 4.98
CA PHE A 222 13.57 2.31 3.67
C PHE A 222 14.70 2.23 2.61
N ASN A 223 15.96 2.19 3.04
CA ASN A 223 17.13 2.25 2.17
C ASN A 223 17.85 0.90 2.11
N LYS A 224 18.09 0.42 0.89
CA LYS A 224 18.74 -0.84 0.59
C LYS A 224 20.15 -0.95 1.17
N GLN A 225 20.99 0.07 0.94
CA GLN A 225 22.38 0.04 1.40
C GLN A 225 22.48 0.06 2.93
N ARG A 226 21.66 0.87 3.59
CA ARG A 226 21.61 0.88 5.07
C ARG A 226 21.17 -0.47 5.64
N ALA A 227 20.20 -1.11 5.00
CA ALA A 227 19.78 -2.46 5.40
C ALA A 227 20.93 -3.48 5.25
N SER A 228 21.67 -3.40 4.15
CA SER A 228 22.87 -4.20 3.91
C SER A 228 23.91 -3.99 5.02
N ASP A 229 24.24 -2.74 5.33
CA ASP A 229 25.23 -2.37 6.36
C ASP A 229 24.82 -2.88 7.77
N MET A 230 23.52 -2.81 8.09
CA MET A 230 22.98 -3.31 9.37
C MET A 230 23.06 -4.82 9.46
N VAL A 231 22.65 -5.54 8.42
CA VAL A 231 22.73 -7.00 8.39
C VAL A 231 24.17 -7.47 8.44
N GLU A 232 25.10 -6.78 7.78
CA GLU A 232 26.54 -7.04 7.89
C GLU A 232 27.02 -6.90 9.35
N SER A 233 26.57 -5.85 10.06
CA SER A 233 26.87 -5.66 11.47
C SER A 233 26.29 -6.77 12.35
N TRP A 234 25.03 -7.19 12.08
CA TRP A 234 24.37 -8.26 12.83
C TRP A 234 25.05 -9.62 12.65
N ILE A 235 25.51 -9.95 11.43
CA ILE A 235 26.21 -11.21 11.13
C ILE A 235 27.47 -11.36 11.98
N ASN A 236 28.15 -10.26 12.31
CA ASN A 236 29.34 -10.24 13.17
C ASN A 236 29.03 -10.39 14.67
N ASP A 237 27.75 -10.33 15.07
CA ASP A 237 27.32 -10.59 16.47
C ASP A 237 27.02 -12.08 16.66
N PRO A 238 27.54 -12.72 17.72
CA PRO A 238 27.27 -14.15 17.99
C PRO A 238 25.78 -14.50 18.12
N ASN A 239 24.93 -13.56 18.52
CA ASN A 239 23.49 -13.78 18.64
C ASN A 239 22.80 -13.93 17.30
N PHE A 240 23.43 -13.54 16.18
CA PHE A 240 22.82 -13.67 14.86
C PHE A 240 22.52 -15.12 14.47
N THR A 241 23.30 -16.08 15.01
CA THR A 241 23.06 -17.51 14.79
C THR A 241 21.68 -17.97 15.27
N ASN A 242 21.09 -17.23 16.21
CA ASN A 242 19.77 -17.52 16.76
C ASN A 242 18.63 -16.91 15.92
N VAL A 243 18.92 -16.05 14.94
CA VAL A 243 17.86 -15.45 14.10
C VAL A 243 17.31 -16.51 13.15
N GLU A 244 16.00 -16.66 13.14
CA GLU A 244 15.26 -17.66 12.35
C GLU A 244 14.45 -17.04 11.21
N VAL A 245 14.00 -15.80 11.40
CA VAL A 245 13.22 -15.04 10.40
C VAL A 245 13.71 -13.59 10.38
N LEU A 246 13.81 -13.01 9.17
CA LEU A 246 14.08 -11.59 8.99
C LEU A 246 12.87 -10.90 8.34
N LEU A 247 12.35 -9.89 9.03
CA LEU A 247 11.28 -9.03 8.51
C LEU A 247 11.87 -7.69 8.07
N ALA A 248 11.37 -7.14 6.98
CA ALA A 248 11.64 -5.77 6.59
C ALA A 248 10.33 -5.01 6.35
N ASN A 249 10.27 -3.74 6.75
CA ASN A 249 9.09 -2.91 6.52
C ASN A 249 8.90 -2.56 5.03
N ASN A 250 9.92 -2.78 4.16
CA ASN A 250 9.75 -2.72 2.72
C ASN A 250 10.73 -3.62 1.96
N ASP A 251 10.47 -3.78 0.66
CA ASP A 251 11.26 -4.67 -0.20
C ASP A 251 12.70 -4.18 -0.42
N ASN A 252 12.94 -2.87 -0.53
CA ASN A 252 14.30 -2.36 -0.70
C ASN A 252 15.21 -2.79 0.46
N MET A 253 14.72 -2.73 1.69
CA MET A 253 15.48 -3.21 2.85
C MET A 253 15.61 -4.74 2.84
N ALA A 254 14.56 -5.47 2.47
CA ALA A 254 14.60 -6.92 2.33
C ALA A 254 15.63 -7.36 1.26
N ILE A 255 15.69 -6.66 0.12
CA ILE A 255 16.67 -6.92 -0.94
C ILE A 255 18.09 -6.68 -0.43
N GLY A 256 18.35 -5.58 0.29
CA GLY A 256 19.65 -5.31 0.89
C GLY A 256 20.08 -6.41 1.87
N ALA A 257 19.16 -6.86 2.71
CA ALA A 257 19.40 -7.98 3.62
C ALA A 257 19.74 -9.27 2.87
N ILE A 258 18.96 -9.63 1.84
CA ILE A 258 19.19 -10.84 1.04
C ILE A 258 20.55 -10.82 0.35
N GLU A 259 20.95 -9.69 -0.23
CA GLU A 259 22.24 -9.55 -0.88
C GLU A 259 23.41 -9.80 0.08
N THR A 260 23.34 -9.23 1.29
CA THR A 260 24.34 -9.44 2.35
C THR A 260 24.37 -10.89 2.82
N LEU A 261 23.19 -11.48 3.12
CA LEU A 261 23.09 -12.88 3.53
C LEU A 261 23.70 -13.83 2.50
N LYS A 262 23.48 -13.57 1.20
CA LYS A 262 24.06 -14.36 0.09
C LYS A 262 25.58 -14.25 0.05
N GLN A 263 26.16 -13.06 0.26
CA GLN A 263 27.62 -12.87 0.29
C GLN A 263 28.29 -13.71 1.39
N HIS A 264 27.58 -13.90 2.52
CA HIS A 264 28.04 -14.74 3.62
C HIS A 264 27.59 -16.20 3.54
N ASN A 265 26.93 -16.63 2.45
CA ASN A 265 26.36 -17.98 2.29
C ASN A 265 25.37 -18.36 3.40
N ILE A 266 24.64 -17.39 3.97
CA ILE A 266 23.65 -17.59 5.01
C ILE A 266 22.27 -17.73 4.37
N LYS A 267 21.54 -18.78 4.76
CA LYS A 267 20.14 -18.99 4.37
C LYS A 267 19.25 -18.61 5.53
N LEU A 268 18.45 -17.58 5.32
CA LEU A 268 17.47 -17.08 6.30
C LEU A 268 16.21 -16.67 5.55
N PRO A 269 14.99 -17.08 5.98
CA PRO A 269 13.77 -16.61 5.35
C PRO A 269 13.59 -15.11 5.57
N VAL A 270 13.42 -14.36 4.47
CA VAL A 270 13.27 -12.92 4.48
C VAL A 270 11.89 -12.55 3.94
N PHE A 271 11.21 -11.63 4.64
CA PHE A 271 9.87 -11.15 4.30
C PHE A 271 9.91 -9.64 4.05
N GLY A 272 9.33 -9.20 2.93
CA GLY A 272 9.23 -7.81 2.53
C GLY A 272 7.79 -7.28 2.52
N ILE A 273 7.63 -6.04 2.04
CA ILE A 273 6.38 -5.36 1.73
C ILE A 273 6.67 -4.42 0.56
N ASP A 274 5.78 -4.29 -0.37
CA ASP A 274 5.56 -3.46 -1.54
C ASP A 274 5.34 -4.30 -2.80
N ALA A 275 5.97 -5.47 -2.92
CA ALA A 275 5.91 -6.42 -4.05
C ALA A 275 6.27 -5.77 -5.41
N GLY A 276 7.30 -4.90 -5.41
CA GLY A 276 7.90 -4.40 -6.63
C GLY A 276 8.49 -5.53 -7.49
N GLU A 277 8.72 -5.27 -8.78
CA GLU A 277 9.15 -6.28 -9.75
C GLU A 277 10.34 -7.10 -9.25
N LYS A 278 11.38 -6.42 -8.72
CA LYS A 278 12.58 -7.09 -8.19
C LYS A 278 12.30 -8.02 -7.01
N ALA A 279 11.43 -7.62 -6.10
CA ALA A 279 11.03 -8.45 -4.97
C ALA A 279 10.23 -9.68 -5.44
N GLN A 280 9.35 -9.52 -6.43
CA GLN A 280 8.63 -10.64 -7.03
C GLN A 280 9.58 -11.64 -7.70
N GLU A 281 10.63 -11.19 -8.41
CA GLU A 281 11.68 -12.06 -8.94
C GLU A 281 12.37 -12.86 -7.83
N LEU A 282 12.71 -12.22 -6.70
CA LEU A 282 13.34 -12.88 -5.56
C LEU A 282 12.40 -13.87 -4.87
N VAL A 283 11.10 -13.62 -4.85
CA VAL A 283 10.13 -14.62 -4.37
C VAL A 283 10.03 -15.81 -5.33
N LYS A 284 10.02 -15.57 -6.65
CA LYS A 284 10.01 -16.64 -7.67
C LYS A 284 11.28 -17.50 -7.60
N SER A 285 12.43 -16.89 -7.36
CA SER A 285 13.72 -17.62 -7.18
C SER A 285 13.84 -18.35 -5.84
N GLY A 286 13.02 -17.99 -4.84
CA GLY A 286 13.08 -18.53 -3.48
C GLY A 286 14.09 -17.82 -2.58
N ASP A 287 14.68 -16.72 -3.03
CA ASP A 287 15.62 -15.91 -2.25
C ASP A 287 14.89 -15.01 -1.22
N MET A 288 13.68 -14.56 -1.57
CA MET A 288 12.73 -13.93 -0.65
C MET A 288 11.59 -14.91 -0.39
N GLN A 289 11.15 -15.02 0.85
CA GLN A 289 10.09 -15.97 1.19
C GLN A 289 8.72 -15.47 0.74
N ALA A 290 8.43 -14.20 1.00
CA ALA A 290 7.19 -13.54 0.57
C ALA A 290 7.33 -12.01 0.64
N THR A 291 6.47 -11.34 -0.08
CA THR A 291 6.21 -9.90 0.01
C THR A 291 4.71 -9.63 -0.04
N VAL A 292 4.29 -8.39 0.28
CA VAL A 292 2.89 -7.95 0.31
C VAL A 292 2.71 -6.82 -0.69
N PHE A 293 1.74 -6.91 -1.59
CA PHE A 293 1.55 -5.92 -2.64
C PHE A 293 0.97 -4.61 -2.11
N ASN A 294 1.71 -3.53 -2.33
CA ASN A 294 1.31 -2.16 -2.10
C ASN A 294 0.80 -1.57 -3.41
N ASP A 295 -0.50 -1.39 -3.53
CA ASP A 295 -1.17 -1.05 -4.80
C ASP A 295 -0.93 0.42 -5.19
N TYR A 296 0.28 0.71 -5.68
CA TYR A 296 0.70 2.03 -6.15
C TYR A 296 -0.14 2.51 -7.35
N ASP A 297 -0.65 1.60 -8.16
CA ASP A 297 -1.43 1.92 -9.35
C ASP A 297 -2.80 2.52 -8.95
N ASN A 298 -3.51 1.87 -8.03
CA ASN A 298 -4.76 2.40 -7.51
C ASN A 298 -4.55 3.65 -6.64
N GLN A 299 -3.44 3.76 -5.90
CA GLN A 299 -3.10 5.00 -5.19
C GLN A 299 -2.96 6.16 -6.18
N ALA A 300 -2.20 6.00 -7.26
CA ALA A 300 -2.01 7.01 -8.29
C ALA A 300 -3.33 7.38 -8.99
N LYS A 301 -4.14 6.38 -9.38
CA LYS A 301 -5.46 6.58 -10.03
C LYS A 301 -6.41 7.36 -9.13
N VAL A 302 -6.51 7.00 -7.86
CA VAL A 302 -7.38 7.66 -6.91
C VAL A 302 -6.93 9.10 -6.67
N ALA A 303 -5.63 9.32 -6.43
CA ALA A 303 -5.10 10.67 -6.21
C ALA A 303 -5.31 11.59 -7.42
N LEU A 304 -5.06 11.10 -8.65
CA LEU A 304 -5.33 11.85 -9.88
C LEU A 304 -6.82 12.15 -10.06
N ARG A 305 -7.70 11.17 -9.79
CA ARG A 305 -9.14 11.38 -9.90
C ARG A 305 -9.65 12.41 -8.92
N MET A 306 -9.23 12.32 -7.64
CA MET A 306 -9.54 13.32 -6.62
C MET A 306 -9.08 14.71 -7.06
N ALA A 307 -7.84 14.85 -7.50
CA ALA A 307 -7.30 16.13 -7.96
C ALA A 307 -8.06 16.67 -9.18
N ALA A 308 -8.42 15.84 -10.17
CA ALA A 308 -9.20 16.25 -11.33
C ALA A 308 -10.63 16.68 -10.95
N ASN A 309 -11.26 16.00 -10.01
CA ASN A 309 -12.56 16.39 -9.46
C ASN A 309 -12.47 17.77 -8.79
N LEU A 310 -11.50 17.96 -7.91
CA LEU A 310 -11.27 19.24 -7.23
C LEU A 310 -10.95 20.38 -8.21
N ALA A 311 -10.13 20.12 -9.22
CA ALA A 311 -9.79 21.09 -10.27
C ALA A 311 -11.01 21.58 -11.07
N THR A 312 -12.11 20.83 -11.04
CA THR A 312 -13.37 21.11 -11.77
C THR A 312 -14.56 21.35 -10.86
N GLU A 313 -14.30 21.60 -9.56
CA GLU A 313 -15.32 21.89 -8.53
C GLU A 313 -16.37 20.78 -8.38
N LYS A 314 -16.00 19.54 -8.69
CA LYS A 314 -16.84 18.35 -8.48
C LYS A 314 -16.65 17.78 -7.08
N PRO A 315 -17.61 16.96 -6.59
CA PRO A 315 -17.42 16.19 -5.36
C PRO A 315 -16.13 15.35 -5.44
N VAL A 316 -15.25 15.48 -4.44
CA VAL A 316 -13.90 14.88 -4.46
C VAL A 316 -13.92 13.39 -4.76
N MET A 317 -14.91 12.65 -4.26
CA MET A 317 -15.07 11.21 -4.44
C MET A 317 -15.92 10.80 -5.67
N GLU A 318 -16.26 11.74 -6.57
CA GLU A 318 -17.05 11.39 -7.76
C GLU A 318 -16.31 10.38 -8.66
N GLY A 319 -16.93 9.21 -8.84
CA GLY A 319 -16.36 8.11 -9.64
C GLY A 319 -15.20 7.37 -8.97
N ILE A 320 -15.08 7.45 -7.66
CA ILE A 320 -14.09 6.73 -6.84
C ILE A 320 -14.82 5.75 -5.93
N ASP A 321 -14.51 4.48 -6.05
CA ASP A 321 -15.13 3.39 -5.26
C ASP A 321 -14.26 3.00 -4.06
N TYR A 322 -13.83 4.02 -3.31
CA TYR A 322 -13.13 3.88 -2.03
C TYR A 322 -13.80 4.78 -0.99
N ARG A 323 -13.59 4.48 0.29
CA ARG A 323 -14.14 5.27 1.37
C ARG A 323 -13.23 6.44 1.72
N LEU A 324 -13.81 7.63 1.86
CA LEU A 324 -13.14 8.79 2.44
C LEU A 324 -13.43 8.83 3.94
N GLU A 325 -12.39 8.78 4.77
CA GLU A 325 -12.48 8.92 6.22
C GLU A 325 -11.50 9.99 6.68
N TYR A 326 -12.00 11.02 7.37
CA TYR A 326 -11.17 12.13 7.88
C TYR A 326 -10.21 12.69 6.82
N ASP A 327 -10.74 13.01 5.63
CA ASP A 327 -10.00 13.53 4.47
C ASP A 327 -8.91 12.56 3.92
N THR A 328 -8.96 11.28 4.29
CA THR A 328 -8.03 10.24 3.90
C THR A 328 -8.72 9.11 3.15
N VAL A 329 -8.09 8.66 2.06
CA VAL A 329 -8.44 7.41 1.36
C VAL A 329 -7.31 6.42 1.55
N LEU A 330 -7.63 5.25 2.12
CA LEU A 330 -6.69 4.15 2.27
C LEU A 330 -6.96 3.08 1.22
N ILE A 331 -5.93 2.77 0.43
CA ILE A 331 -5.97 1.71 -0.58
C ILE A 331 -5.55 0.39 0.08
N PRO A 332 -6.35 -0.67 -0.05
CA PRO A 332 -6.04 -1.96 0.55
C PRO A 332 -4.75 -2.55 -0.01
N TYR A 333 -3.92 -3.12 0.87
CA TYR A 333 -2.84 -4.01 0.46
C TYR A 333 -3.40 -5.36 0.03
N GLN A 334 -2.65 -6.08 -0.79
CA GLN A 334 -3.10 -7.36 -1.31
C GLN A 334 -2.12 -8.47 -0.97
N ASP A 335 -2.67 -9.61 -0.59
CA ASP A 335 -1.94 -10.87 -0.56
C ASP A 335 -1.87 -11.42 -1.98
N ILE A 336 -0.70 -11.34 -2.59
CA ILE A 336 -0.46 -11.87 -3.93
C ILE A 336 0.29 -13.20 -3.87
N ASP A 337 -0.14 -14.15 -4.68
CA ASP A 337 0.59 -15.40 -4.88
C ASP A 337 1.61 -15.24 -6.01
N VAL A 338 2.78 -14.68 -5.67
CA VAL A 338 3.86 -14.42 -6.65
C VAL A 338 4.42 -15.69 -7.27
N LYS A 339 4.28 -16.87 -6.62
CA LYS A 339 4.85 -18.13 -7.11
C LYS A 339 4.01 -18.79 -8.19
N ASN A 340 2.72 -18.48 -8.24
CA ASN A 340 1.77 -19.06 -9.18
C ASN A 340 1.27 -18.09 -10.27
N ASN A 341 1.78 -16.85 -10.28
CA ASN A 341 1.45 -15.81 -11.29
C ASN A 341 2.54 -15.68 -12.36
#